data_3924d32f847f9d347934a2534a4c2d94
#
_entry.id   3924d32f847f9d347934a2534a4c2d94
#
_cell.length_a   1.000
_cell.length_b   1.000
_cell.length_c   1.000
_cell.angle_alpha   90.00
_cell.angle_beta   90.00
_cell.angle_gamma   90.00
#
_symmetry.space_group_name_H-M   'P 1'
#
loop_
_entity.id
_entity.type
_entity.pdbx_description
1 polymer ?
#
loop_
_entity_poly.entity_id
_entity_poly.type
_entity_poly.pdbx_seq_one_letter_code
_entity_poly.pdbx_strand_id
1 'polypeptide(L)'
;MVERQTGQSFWNPTVWESHALRILNQPYASPTSIREIPEQLSKSFPARQIAYPMMMLTRLSELAPNKPNPPPRRLLPSRDLPMNLSRNLAREPQNPTFSSVIAAGSSIALRSMIGLLACVGILASAGCDSKPKATPPAVSDSKPPLTKVALVLNWYPEAEHGGFYAAKVHGIFEKYGLDVAIQPGGKTTVVPQTLTLGRAEFGVINADDVLMARNQQAPIVALMAPIQNGPRCIMVRADSGIRTFEELKNITLQIDEGRPYVPFLKSKGLLDDSVKLAPYFGSVAQIVAGPGFAAQGYSFSEPFMAKEQGIEVHQLMMSDIGYNPYASLLVSTESYVKDHADISQRMVKACVEGWQKYLSDPQETNAVILAANKQGLTKEALEYGVEALKPLCYENNDMSLIGAMSAERWTQLAQTLVDLKMIDPANLNVPASFSSQYLAPSP
;
A
#
# COMPACT_ATOMS: atom_id res chain seq x y z
N MET A 1 -5.32 -38.07 -41.35
CA MET A 1 -4.47 -36.91 -40.96
C MET A 1 -5.35 -35.68 -40.99
N VAL A 2 -5.79 -35.19 -39.87
CA VAL A 2 -6.56 -33.97 -39.71
C VAL A 2 -5.86 -33.14 -38.62
N GLU A 3 -5.18 -32.10 -39.03
CA GLU A 3 -4.54 -31.13 -38.16
C GLU A 3 -5.60 -30.37 -37.37
N ARG A 4 -5.49 -30.38 -36.05
CA ARG A 4 -6.21 -29.45 -35.15
C ARG A 4 -5.42 -28.18 -35.01
N GLN A 5 -5.90 -27.10 -35.61
CA GLN A 5 -5.46 -25.76 -35.30
C GLN A 5 -6.04 -25.35 -33.94
N THR A 6 -5.17 -25.12 -32.97
CA THR A 6 -5.50 -24.53 -31.67
C THR A 6 -5.49 -23.00 -31.80
N GLY A 7 -6.67 -22.41 -31.95
CA GLY A 7 -6.85 -20.95 -31.89
C GLY A 7 -6.86 -20.47 -30.43
N GLN A 8 -5.73 -20.01 -29.93
CA GLN A 8 -5.68 -19.20 -28.70
C GLN A 8 -6.01 -17.75 -29.06
N SER A 9 -7.23 -17.31 -28.74
CA SER A 9 -7.56 -15.89 -28.76
C SER A 9 -7.04 -15.22 -27.50
N PHE A 10 -6.04 -14.38 -27.64
CA PHE A 10 -5.52 -13.53 -26.58
C PHE A 10 -6.57 -12.49 -26.18
N TRP A 11 -7.10 -12.61 -24.98
CA TRP A 11 -7.92 -11.60 -24.33
C TRP A 11 -7.00 -10.48 -23.81
N ASN A 12 -7.15 -9.24 -24.32
CA ASN A 12 -6.35 -8.09 -23.89
C ASN A 12 -7.24 -7.08 -23.12
N PRO A 13 -7.20 -7.08 -21.77
CA PRO A 13 -8.04 -6.21 -20.94
C PRO A 13 -7.78 -4.72 -21.17
N THR A 14 -6.57 -4.34 -21.56
CA THR A 14 -6.16 -2.93 -21.74
C THR A 14 -6.86 -2.22 -22.91
N VAL A 15 -7.26 -2.96 -23.93
CA VAL A 15 -8.01 -2.39 -25.07
C VAL A 15 -9.45 -2.07 -24.66
N TRP A 16 -9.99 -2.82 -23.71
CA TRP A 16 -11.34 -2.63 -23.18
C TRP A 16 -11.46 -1.41 -22.25
N GLU A 17 -10.50 -1.28 -21.33
CA GLU A 17 -10.45 -0.12 -20.42
C GLU A 17 -10.29 1.19 -21.16
N SER A 18 -9.47 1.23 -22.21
CA SER A 18 -9.26 2.45 -22.99
C SER A 18 -10.51 2.87 -23.79
N HIS A 19 -11.36 1.92 -24.22
CA HIS A 19 -12.62 2.22 -24.91
C HIS A 19 -13.73 2.65 -23.95
N ALA A 20 -13.86 1.99 -22.82
CA ALA A 20 -14.82 2.33 -21.77
C ALA A 20 -14.53 3.71 -21.16
N LEU A 21 -13.25 4.01 -20.86
CA LEU A 21 -12.83 5.31 -20.34
C LEU A 21 -12.99 6.46 -21.38
N ARG A 22 -12.89 6.18 -22.67
CA ARG A 22 -13.17 7.20 -23.71
C ARG A 22 -14.64 7.58 -23.76
N ILE A 23 -15.56 6.65 -23.53
CA ILE A 23 -17.01 6.90 -23.54
C ILE A 23 -17.44 7.62 -22.24
N LEU A 24 -16.85 7.27 -21.10
CA LEU A 24 -17.19 7.86 -19.81
C LEU A 24 -16.60 9.26 -19.58
N ASN A 25 -15.53 9.63 -20.28
CA ASN A 25 -14.88 10.94 -20.17
C ASN A 25 -15.43 12.00 -21.15
N GLN A 26 -16.54 11.76 -21.84
CA GLN A 26 -17.19 12.82 -22.63
C GLN A 26 -17.99 13.75 -21.72
N PRO A 27 -17.80 15.08 -21.80
CA PRO A 27 -18.40 16.04 -20.86
C PRO A 27 -19.93 16.22 -20.97
N TYR A 28 -20.62 15.46 -21.83
CA TYR A 28 -22.08 15.51 -22.05
C TYR A 28 -22.69 14.14 -22.32
N ALA A 29 -22.39 13.10 -21.52
CA ALA A 29 -23.11 11.84 -21.62
C ALA A 29 -24.54 12.02 -21.05
N SER A 30 -25.57 12.02 -21.89
CA SER A 30 -26.96 12.03 -21.45
C SER A 30 -27.38 10.65 -20.93
N PRO A 31 -28.40 10.56 -20.05
CA PRO A 31 -28.93 9.27 -19.56
C PRO A 31 -29.39 8.32 -20.69
N THR A 32 -29.71 8.84 -21.86
CA THR A 32 -30.12 8.07 -23.05
C THR A 32 -28.90 7.36 -23.69
N SER A 33 -27.72 7.96 -23.69
CA SER A 33 -26.50 7.38 -24.25
C SER A 33 -26.02 6.14 -23.50
N ILE A 34 -26.30 6.05 -22.20
CA ILE A 34 -25.93 4.90 -21.34
C ILE A 34 -26.82 3.69 -21.62
N ARG A 35 -28.08 3.89 -22.06
CA ARG A 35 -29.03 2.79 -22.37
C ARG A 35 -28.72 2.12 -23.71
N GLU A 36 -28.04 2.78 -24.62
CA GLU A 36 -27.72 2.23 -25.95
C GLU A 36 -26.43 1.40 -25.98
N ILE A 37 -25.59 1.48 -24.96
CA ILE A 37 -24.34 0.73 -24.85
C ILE A 37 -24.54 -0.80 -24.89
N PRO A 38 -25.55 -1.41 -24.20
CA PRO A 38 -25.80 -2.84 -24.26
C PRO A 38 -26.17 -3.33 -25.68
N GLU A 39 -26.84 -2.51 -26.46
CA GLU A 39 -27.28 -2.89 -27.81
C GLU A 39 -26.14 -2.85 -28.85
N GLN A 40 -25.19 -1.96 -28.67
CA GLN A 40 -23.98 -1.93 -29.48
C GLN A 40 -23.01 -3.08 -29.16
N LEU A 41 -22.92 -3.48 -27.88
CA LEU A 41 -22.09 -4.61 -27.44
C LEU A 41 -22.62 -5.95 -27.93
N SER A 42 -23.94 -6.13 -28.01
CA SER A 42 -24.56 -7.37 -28.48
C SER A 42 -24.32 -7.66 -29.96
N LYS A 43 -24.03 -6.63 -30.75
CA LYS A 43 -23.73 -6.75 -32.23
C LYS A 43 -22.26 -7.09 -32.52
N SER A 44 -21.37 -6.96 -31.50
CA SER A 44 -19.92 -7.07 -31.73
C SER A 44 -19.26 -8.29 -31.08
N PHE A 45 -19.97 -9.03 -30.21
CA PHE A 45 -19.38 -10.15 -29.44
C PHE A 45 -20.35 -11.32 -29.26
N PRO A 46 -19.88 -12.59 -29.21
CA PRO A 46 -20.70 -13.76 -28.96
C PRO A 46 -21.24 -13.80 -27.51
N ALA A 47 -22.48 -14.23 -27.35
CA ALA A 47 -23.30 -14.15 -26.12
C ALA A 47 -22.66 -14.65 -24.83
N ARG A 48 -21.66 -15.55 -24.86
CA ARG A 48 -20.95 -16.06 -23.68
C ARG A 48 -19.93 -15.08 -23.08
N GLN A 49 -19.54 -14.02 -23.78
CA GLN A 49 -18.55 -13.03 -23.32
C GLN A 49 -19.17 -11.75 -22.73
N ILE A 50 -20.50 -11.61 -22.79
CA ILE A 50 -21.23 -10.40 -22.42
C ILE A 50 -21.78 -10.46 -20.97
N ALA A 51 -21.85 -11.63 -20.35
CA ALA A 51 -22.54 -11.82 -19.07
C ALA A 51 -21.93 -11.01 -17.88
N TYR A 52 -20.63 -10.89 -17.81
CA TYR A 52 -19.96 -10.19 -16.71
C TYR A 52 -19.99 -8.66 -16.83
N PRO A 53 -19.72 -8.05 -18.00
CA PRO A 53 -19.86 -6.61 -18.19
C PRO A 53 -21.30 -6.08 -18.04
N MET A 54 -22.31 -6.86 -18.47
CA MET A 54 -23.73 -6.45 -18.30
C MET A 54 -24.17 -6.40 -16.83
N MET A 55 -23.64 -7.29 -15.98
CA MET A 55 -23.96 -7.30 -14.55
C MET A 55 -23.39 -6.07 -13.82
N MET A 56 -22.26 -5.53 -14.27
CA MET A 56 -21.68 -4.30 -13.73
C MET A 56 -22.43 -3.04 -14.19
N LEU A 57 -22.86 -3.00 -15.45
CA LEU A 57 -23.62 -1.85 -15.97
C LEU A 57 -25.02 -1.74 -15.35
N THR A 58 -25.68 -2.85 -15.04
CA THR A 58 -26.97 -2.86 -14.38
C THR A 58 -26.86 -2.33 -12.93
N ARG A 59 -25.79 -2.68 -12.21
CA ARG A 59 -25.54 -2.15 -10.86
C ARG A 59 -25.22 -0.65 -10.85
N LEU A 60 -24.55 -0.14 -11.88
CA LEU A 60 -24.24 1.30 -12.01
C LEU A 60 -25.49 2.15 -12.32
N SER A 61 -26.50 1.60 -13.03
CA SER A 61 -27.76 2.29 -13.29
C SER A 61 -28.68 2.36 -12.07
N GLU A 62 -28.55 1.44 -11.11
CA GLU A 62 -29.29 1.45 -9.84
C GLU A 62 -28.71 2.41 -8.79
N LEU A 63 -27.45 2.83 -8.95
CA LEU A 63 -26.74 3.75 -8.04
C LEU A 63 -26.87 5.23 -8.43
N ALA A 64 -27.56 5.56 -9.52
CA ALA A 64 -27.83 6.96 -9.89
C ALA A 64 -28.83 7.59 -8.88
N PRO A 65 -28.50 8.67 -8.18
CA PRO A 65 -29.40 9.26 -7.20
C PRO A 65 -30.64 9.81 -7.90
N ASN A 66 -31.82 9.35 -7.47
CA ASN A 66 -33.10 9.94 -7.82
C ASN A 66 -33.11 11.41 -7.37
N LYS A 67 -33.08 12.32 -8.31
CA LYS A 67 -33.28 13.75 -8.00
C LYS A 67 -34.70 13.92 -7.47
N PRO A 68 -34.92 14.54 -6.30
CA PRO A 68 -36.25 14.89 -5.84
C PRO A 68 -36.88 15.92 -6.79
N ASN A 69 -38.14 15.72 -7.14
CA ASN A 69 -38.95 16.66 -7.90
C ASN A 69 -38.97 18.02 -7.17
N PRO A 70 -38.83 19.13 -7.88
CA PRO A 70 -38.95 20.46 -7.27
C PRO A 70 -40.36 20.67 -6.75
N PRO A 71 -40.54 21.30 -5.56
CA PRO A 71 -41.87 21.57 -5.02
C PRO A 71 -42.62 22.59 -5.90
N PRO A 72 -43.99 22.54 -5.92
CA PRO A 72 -44.81 23.45 -6.72
C PRO A 72 -44.61 24.90 -6.27
N ARG A 73 -44.39 25.81 -7.21
CA ARG A 73 -44.30 27.25 -6.98
C ARG A 73 -45.57 27.76 -6.39
N ARG A 74 -45.58 28.20 -5.12
CA ARG A 74 -46.63 29.07 -4.55
C ARG A 74 -46.37 30.51 -5.03
N LEU A 75 -47.34 31.05 -5.73
CA LEU A 75 -47.48 32.48 -6.00
C LEU A 75 -47.77 33.22 -4.71
N LEU A 76 -46.94 34.16 -4.32
CA LEU A 76 -47.23 35.14 -3.27
C LEU A 76 -47.42 36.52 -3.93
N PRO A 77 -48.33 37.35 -3.42
CA PRO A 77 -48.72 38.62 -4.03
C PRO A 77 -47.67 39.72 -3.73
N SER A 78 -47.59 40.62 -4.69
CA SER A 78 -46.83 41.87 -4.68
C SER A 78 -47.15 42.78 -3.51
N ARG A 79 -46.14 43.33 -2.84
CA ARG A 79 -46.23 44.58 -2.05
C ARG A 79 -45.01 45.46 -2.27
N ASP A 80 -45.32 46.72 -2.44
CA ASP A 80 -44.58 47.86 -2.92
C ASP A 80 -43.34 48.28 -2.11
N LEU A 81 -42.50 49.00 -2.82
CA LEU A 81 -41.27 49.74 -2.55
C LEU A 81 -41.34 50.74 -1.34
N PRO A 82 -40.17 51.27 -0.83
CA PRO A 82 -39.47 52.29 -1.61
C PRO A 82 -37.92 52.27 -1.62
N MET A 83 -37.39 52.98 -2.62
CA MET A 83 -36.01 53.37 -2.87
C MET A 83 -35.38 54.16 -1.72
N ASN A 84 -34.08 53.97 -1.49
CA ASN A 84 -33.09 55.05 -1.62
C ASN A 84 -31.63 54.58 -1.45
N LEU A 85 -30.83 54.96 -2.45
CA LEU A 85 -29.52 55.62 -2.47
C LEU A 85 -28.39 55.07 -1.58
N SER A 86 -27.31 54.63 -2.08
CA SER A 86 -26.14 55.41 -2.55
C SER A 86 -24.89 54.52 -2.69
N ARG A 87 -24.29 54.57 -3.84
CA ARG A 87 -22.86 54.57 -4.19
C ARG A 87 -21.84 54.11 -3.14
N ASN A 88 -21.03 53.06 -3.51
CA ASN A 88 -19.60 53.30 -3.73
C ASN A 88 -18.92 52.15 -4.48
N LEU A 89 -18.12 52.60 -5.43
CA LEU A 89 -17.18 51.91 -6.31
C LEU A 89 -16.03 51.28 -5.50
N ALA A 90 -15.62 50.06 -5.90
CA ALA A 90 -14.18 49.75 -6.03
C ALA A 90 -13.93 48.31 -6.63
N ARG A 91 -13.46 48.34 -7.85
CA ARG A 91 -12.32 47.64 -8.42
C ARG A 91 -12.17 46.11 -8.21
N GLU A 92 -12.46 45.39 -9.27
CA GLU A 92 -11.82 44.11 -9.63
C GLU A 92 -10.36 44.32 -10.05
N PRO A 93 -9.46 43.37 -9.78
CA PRO A 93 -8.21 43.24 -10.53
C PRO A 93 -8.31 42.14 -11.58
N GLN A 94 -8.01 42.52 -12.79
CA GLN A 94 -7.93 41.68 -14.01
C GLN A 94 -6.72 40.74 -13.96
N ASN A 95 -6.89 39.54 -14.42
CA ASN A 95 -5.84 38.59 -14.78
C ASN A 95 -5.22 38.96 -16.12
N PRO A 96 -3.91 38.85 -16.30
CA PRO A 96 -3.30 38.96 -17.62
C PRO A 96 -3.24 37.62 -18.32
N THR A 97 -3.77 37.57 -19.51
CA THR A 97 -3.61 36.57 -20.55
C THR A 97 -2.18 36.54 -21.08
N PHE A 98 -1.58 35.35 -21.14
CA PHE A 98 -0.37 35.12 -21.92
C PHE A 98 -0.72 34.65 -23.33
N SER A 99 -0.45 35.53 -24.29
CA SER A 99 -0.44 35.20 -25.74
C SER A 99 0.97 34.81 -26.16
N SER A 100 0.98 33.76 -26.97
CA SER A 100 1.99 33.22 -27.87
C SER A 100 2.99 34.22 -28.47
N VAL A 101 4.28 33.82 -28.53
CA VAL A 101 5.24 34.24 -29.56
C VAL A 101 5.94 33.00 -30.13
N ILE A 102 5.63 32.72 -31.39
CA ILE A 102 6.40 31.85 -32.29
C ILE A 102 7.26 32.77 -33.17
N ALA A 103 8.56 32.46 -33.29
CA ALA A 103 9.40 32.65 -34.46
C ALA A 103 10.83 32.24 -34.09
N ALA A 104 11.37 31.21 -34.68
CA ALA A 104 12.00 31.08 -36.00
C ALA A 104 13.46 31.49 -36.00
N GLY A 105 14.29 30.61 -36.47
CA GLY A 105 15.54 30.96 -37.14
C GLY A 105 16.78 30.23 -36.66
N SER A 106 17.08 29.11 -37.23
CA SER A 106 18.13 28.82 -38.26
C SER A 106 19.57 28.73 -37.77
N SER A 107 20.09 27.50 -37.85
CA SER A 107 21.32 27.04 -38.52
C SER A 107 22.52 27.99 -38.59
N ILE A 108 23.70 27.43 -38.32
CA ILE A 108 24.99 27.52 -39.06
C ILE A 108 26.02 26.72 -38.19
N ALA A 109 26.39 25.50 -38.54
CA ALA A 109 27.47 25.08 -39.42
C ALA A 109 28.88 25.28 -38.83
N LEU A 110 29.45 24.18 -38.43
CA LEU A 110 30.69 23.56 -38.95
C LEU A 110 31.80 24.53 -39.39
N ARG A 111 32.95 24.48 -38.71
CA ARG A 111 34.26 24.52 -39.34
C ARG A 111 35.38 24.07 -38.44
N SER A 112 36.03 23.01 -38.92
CA SER A 112 37.32 22.44 -38.66
C SER A 112 38.46 23.46 -38.83
N MET A 113 39.62 23.15 -38.32
CA MET A 113 40.96 23.04 -38.89
C MET A 113 42.01 23.48 -37.86
N ILE A 114 42.80 22.58 -37.35
CA ILE A 114 44.19 22.29 -37.78
C ILE A 114 45.10 23.52 -37.80
N GLY A 115 46.08 23.54 -36.93
CA GLY A 115 47.22 24.45 -36.96
C GLY A 115 48.38 23.84 -36.17
N LEU A 116 49.28 23.34 -36.91
CA LEU A 116 50.51 22.57 -36.65
C LEU A 116 51.73 23.52 -36.42
N LEU A 117 52.81 22.98 -35.83
CA LEU A 117 54.23 23.36 -35.88
C LEU A 117 54.72 24.43 -34.87
N ALA A 118 55.44 24.02 -33.90
CA ALA A 118 56.94 23.88 -33.86
C ALA A 118 57.67 25.22 -33.58
N CYS A 119 58.35 25.29 -32.46
CA CYS A 119 59.70 25.86 -32.40
C CYS A 119 60.54 25.22 -31.26
N VAL A 120 61.62 24.71 -31.65
CA VAL A 120 62.72 24.15 -30.88
C VAL A 120 63.46 25.29 -30.19
N GLY A 121 63.79 25.12 -28.92
CA GLY A 121 64.75 25.99 -28.20
C GLY A 121 65.46 25.19 -27.08
N ILE A 122 66.58 24.67 -27.39
CA ILE A 122 67.55 24.05 -26.44
C ILE A 122 68.23 25.14 -25.66
N LEU A 123 68.20 25.05 -24.33
CA LEU A 123 69.25 25.61 -23.47
C LEU A 123 69.38 24.70 -22.24
N ALA A 124 70.54 24.03 -22.21
CA ALA A 124 71.00 23.27 -21.08
C ALA A 124 71.45 24.16 -19.93
N SER A 125 71.04 23.86 -18.71
CA SER A 125 71.79 24.22 -17.51
C SER A 125 71.64 23.11 -16.46
N ALA A 126 72.73 22.61 -16.04
CA ALA A 126 72.91 21.60 -15.02
C ALA A 126 72.49 22.09 -13.63
N GLY A 127 71.95 21.18 -12.80
CA GLY A 127 71.95 21.43 -11.38
C GLY A 127 70.97 20.61 -10.59
N CYS A 128 71.46 19.71 -9.80
CA CYS A 128 71.00 19.12 -8.56
C CYS A 128 69.87 18.03 -8.60
N ASP A 129 70.39 16.82 -8.40
CA ASP A 129 69.69 15.67 -7.89
C ASP A 129 68.82 16.02 -6.62
N SER A 130 67.58 16.08 -6.79
CA SER A 130 66.58 15.87 -5.68
C SER A 130 65.58 14.88 -6.19
N LYS A 131 65.69 13.61 -5.75
CA LYS A 131 64.67 12.58 -5.97
C LYS A 131 63.29 13.13 -5.57
N PRO A 132 62.28 13.06 -6.44
CA PRO A 132 60.93 13.35 -6.03
C PRO A 132 60.54 12.33 -4.97
N LYS A 133 60.28 12.80 -3.75
CA LYS A 133 59.64 12.00 -2.70
C LYS A 133 58.27 11.63 -3.23
N ALA A 134 58.09 10.33 -3.56
CA ALA A 134 56.79 9.81 -3.96
C ALA A 134 55.80 10.15 -2.86
N THR A 135 54.88 11.07 -3.15
CA THR A 135 53.69 11.31 -2.32
C THR A 135 52.88 10.00 -2.34
N PRO A 136 52.57 9.40 -1.19
CA PRO A 136 51.70 8.24 -1.17
C PRO A 136 50.40 8.60 -1.91
N PRO A 137 49.79 7.70 -2.71
CA PRO A 137 48.51 7.97 -3.31
C PRO A 137 47.56 8.34 -2.19
N ALA A 138 46.92 9.50 -2.30
CA ALA A 138 45.86 9.90 -1.39
C ALA A 138 44.83 8.77 -1.45
N VAL A 139 44.70 8.02 -0.35
CA VAL A 139 43.64 7.06 -0.16
C VAL A 139 42.38 7.91 -0.18
N SER A 140 41.68 7.87 -1.30
CA SER A 140 40.35 8.47 -1.40
C SER A 140 39.43 7.66 -0.48
N ASP A 141 39.14 8.22 0.69
CA ASP A 141 38.09 7.74 1.62
C ASP A 141 36.69 7.92 1.01
N SER A 142 36.53 7.67 -0.27
CA SER A 142 35.24 7.63 -0.89
C SER A 142 34.49 6.35 -0.43
N LYS A 143 33.58 6.51 0.54
CA LYS A 143 32.64 5.46 0.92
C LYS A 143 32.00 4.89 -0.36
N PRO A 144 31.97 3.55 -0.53
CA PRO A 144 31.35 2.97 -1.73
C PRO A 144 29.92 3.49 -1.93
N PRO A 145 29.48 3.68 -3.19
CA PRO A 145 28.15 4.18 -3.46
C PRO A 145 27.08 3.23 -2.90
N LEU A 146 26.03 3.80 -2.30
CA LEU A 146 24.92 3.03 -1.74
C LEU A 146 24.11 2.36 -2.85
N THR A 147 23.67 1.13 -2.61
CA THR A 147 22.74 0.41 -3.50
C THR A 147 21.33 0.97 -3.31
N LYS A 148 20.74 1.50 -4.38
CA LYS A 148 19.38 2.03 -4.36
C LYS A 148 18.37 0.91 -4.47
N VAL A 149 17.37 0.89 -3.58
CA VAL A 149 16.22 -0.02 -3.59
C VAL A 149 14.96 0.70 -3.13
N ALA A 150 13.80 0.23 -3.56
CA ALA A 150 12.51 0.72 -3.13
C ALA A 150 11.79 -0.31 -2.25
N LEU A 151 11.13 0.18 -1.20
CA LEU A 151 10.25 -0.57 -0.31
C LEU A 151 8.85 0.00 -0.39
N VAL A 152 7.87 -0.74 -0.92
CA VAL A 152 6.47 -0.32 -0.97
C VAL A 152 5.70 -0.82 0.25
N LEU A 153 4.98 0.07 0.93
CA LEU A 153 4.12 -0.26 2.08
C LEU A 153 2.74 -0.72 1.60
N ASN A 154 2.09 -1.58 2.39
CA ASN A 154 0.71 -2.05 2.16
C ASN A 154 -0.35 -0.99 2.50
N TRP A 155 -0.04 -0.07 3.41
CA TRP A 155 -0.96 0.92 3.95
C TRP A 155 -0.30 2.30 4.08
N TYR A 156 -1.06 3.27 4.55
CA TYR A 156 -0.53 4.58 4.92
C TYR A 156 0.52 4.44 6.03
N PRO A 157 1.54 5.32 6.06
CA PRO A 157 2.56 5.27 7.11
C PRO A 157 1.96 5.36 8.52
N GLU A 158 2.20 4.34 9.34
CA GLU A 158 1.78 4.27 10.73
C GLU A 158 2.70 3.36 11.55
N ALA A 159 2.37 3.05 12.81
CA ALA A 159 3.25 2.32 13.72
C ALA A 159 3.69 0.95 13.20
N GLU A 160 2.84 0.24 12.43
CA GLU A 160 3.18 -1.06 11.81
C GLU A 160 4.34 -1.00 10.80
N HIS A 161 4.74 0.19 10.39
CA HIS A 161 5.87 0.40 9.49
C HIS A 161 7.10 0.96 10.20
N GLY A 162 7.03 1.11 11.52
CA GLY A 162 8.00 1.84 12.31
C GLY A 162 9.42 1.34 12.19
N GLY A 163 9.64 0.03 12.17
CA GLY A 163 10.98 -0.54 12.03
C GLY A 163 11.64 -0.21 10.69
N PHE A 164 10.87 -0.16 9.60
CA PHE A 164 11.38 0.24 8.29
C PHE A 164 11.74 1.72 8.26
N TYR A 165 10.90 2.57 8.85
CA TYR A 165 11.22 3.99 8.99
C TYR A 165 12.41 4.23 9.93
N ALA A 166 12.52 3.48 11.05
CA ALA A 166 13.66 3.59 11.96
C ALA A 166 14.97 3.24 11.27
N ALA A 167 14.97 2.18 10.43
CA ALA A 167 16.15 1.83 9.67
C ALA A 167 16.61 2.97 8.75
N LYS A 168 15.70 3.77 8.22
CA LYS A 168 16.02 4.95 7.42
C LYS A 168 16.45 6.13 8.27
N VAL A 169 15.69 6.48 9.30
CA VAL A 169 15.91 7.67 10.14
C VAL A 169 17.24 7.61 10.87
N HIS A 170 17.61 6.43 11.36
CA HIS A 170 18.83 6.24 12.14
C HIS A 170 20.04 5.79 11.29
N GLY A 171 19.98 5.93 9.94
CA GLY A 171 21.09 5.60 9.06
C GLY A 171 21.45 4.10 9.04
N ILE A 172 20.53 3.22 9.47
CA ILE A 172 20.78 1.77 9.52
C ILE A 172 20.86 1.21 8.09
N PHE A 173 20.01 1.67 7.17
CA PHE A 173 20.13 1.25 5.77
C PHE A 173 21.48 1.63 5.17
N GLU A 174 21.95 2.85 5.41
CA GLU A 174 23.25 3.35 4.95
C GLU A 174 24.42 2.57 5.58
N LYS A 175 24.30 2.18 6.86
CA LYS A 175 25.26 1.29 7.54
C LYS A 175 25.41 -0.05 6.80
N TYR A 176 24.32 -0.57 6.25
CA TYR A 176 24.31 -1.78 5.43
C TYR A 176 24.53 -1.52 3.94
N GLY A 177 24.93 -0.30 3.53
CA GLY A 177 25.25 0.05 2.15
C GLY A 177 24.02 0.18 1.24
N LEU A 178 22.85 0.49 1.81
CA LEU A 178 21.58 0.65 1.09
C LEU A 178 21.09 2.10 1.14
N ASP A 179 20.51 2.57 0.03
CA ASP A 179 19.69 3.79 -0.07
C ASP A 179 18.26 3.36 -0.35
N VAL A 180 17.44 3.31 0.70
CA VAL A 180 16.07 2.76 0.62
C VAL A 180 15.05 3.88 0.44
N ALA A 181 14.33 3.85 -0.68
CA ALA A 181 13.17 4.71 -0.92
C ALA A 181 11.90 4.02 -0.38
N ILE A 182 11.36 4.50 0.75
CA ILE A 182 10.09 4.00 1.29
C ILE A 182 8.95 4.67 0.53
N GLN A 183 8.13 3.86 -0.16
CA GLN A 183 6.95 4.29 -0.91
C GLN A 183 5.70 4.06 -0.04
N PRO A 184 5.00 5.12 0.40
CA PRO A 184 3.76 4.98 1.16
C PRO A 184 2.72 4.19 0.36
N GLY A 185 1.98 3.33 1.07
CA GLY A 185 0.83 2.62 0.52
C GLY A 185 -0.49 3.35 0.78
N GLY A 186 -1.58 2.60 0.69
CA GLY A 186 -2.94 3.06 0.93
C GLY A 186 -3.98 2.05 0.46
N LYS A 187 -5.26 2.42 0.50
CA LYS A 187 -6.41 1.53 0.21
C LYS A 187 -6.35 0.78 -1.12
N THR A 188 -5.68 1.35 -2.13
CA THR A 188 -5.60 0.78 -3.48
C THR A 188 -4.25 0.15 -3.80
N THR A 189 -3.34 0.09 -2.83
CA THR A 189 -2.02 -0.49 -3.05
C THR A 189 -2.07 -2.01 -3.09
N VAL A 190 -1.62 -2.58 -4.20
CA VAL A 190 -1.48 -4.03 -4.39
C VAL A 190 0.00 -4.36 -4.47
N VAL A 191 0.60 -4.65 -3.32
CA VAL A 191 2.05 -4.88 -3.18
C VAL A 191 2.56 -6.02 -4.06
N PRO A 192 1.92 -7.22 -4.12
CA PRO A 192 2.39 -8.28 -5.00
C PRO A 192 2.49 -7.85 -6.47
N GLN A 193 1.52 -7.08 -6.96
CA GLN A 193 1.54 -6.56 -8.32
C GLN A 193 2.67 -5.54 -8.52
N THR A 194 2.91 -4.67 -7.54
CA THR A 194 3.99 -3.67 -7.60
C THR A 194 5.34 -4.35 -7.73
N LEU A 195 5.58 -5.42 -6.95
CA LEU A 195 6.81 -6.20 -6.98
C LEU A 195 6.97 -6.99 -8.28
N THR A 196 5.94 -7.68 -8.74
CA THR A 196 6.01 -8.48 -9.97
C THR A 196 6.20 -7.63 -11.23
N LEU A 197 5.76 -6.36 -11.19
CA LEU A 197 6.02 -5.37 -12.26
C LEU A 197 7.39 -4.68 -12.12
N GLY A 198 8.22 -5.03 -11.13
CA GLY A 198 9.53 -4.42 -10.91
C GLY A 198 9.50 -2.93 -10.56
N ARG A 199 8.40 -2.46 -9.94
CA ARG A 199 8.24 -1.06 -9.51
C ARG A 199 8.80 -0.80 -8.11
N ALA A 200 9.04 -1.84 -7.36
CA ALA A 200 9.79 -1.87 -6.10
C ALA A 200 10.48 -3.22 -5.97
N GLU A 201 11.57 -3.27 -5.25
CA GLU A 201 12.35 -4.48 -4.98
C GLU A 201 11.81 -5.23 -3.76
N PHE A 202 11.31 -4.47 -2.77
CA PHE A 202 10.77 -5.00 -1.53
C PHE A 202 9.38 -4.43 -1.26
N GLY A 203 8.60 -5.16 -0.45
CA GLY A 203 7.27 -4.73 -0.04
C GLY A 203 6.93 -5.19 1.36
N VAL A 204 5.80 -4.66 1.86
CA VAL A 204 5.24 -5.04 3.16
C VAL A 204 3.84 -5.61 2.95
N ILE A 205 3.59 -6.86 3.39
CA ILE A 205 2.26 -7.50 3.41
C ILE A 205 2.15 -8.49 4.57
N ASN A 206 0.97 -9.08 4.79
CA ASN A 206 0.76 -10.12 5.80
C ASN A 206 0.98 -11.52 5.21
N ALA A 207 1.13 -12.52 6.07
CA ALA A 207 1.41 -13.90 5.65
C ALA A 207 0.28 -14.54 4.83
N ASP A 208 -0.98 -14.24 5.18
CA ASP A 208 -2.14 -14.67 4.39
C ASP A 208 -2.13 -14.06 2.98
N ASP A 209 -1.73 -12.79 2.83
CA ASP A 209 -1.57 -12.14 1.53
C ASP A 209 -0.45 -12.78 0.69
N VAL A 210 0.66 -13.21 1.32
CA VAL A 210 1.72 -13.96 0.62
C VAL A 210 1.17 -15.25 0.04
N LEU A 211 0.47 -16.06 0.85
CA LEU A 211 -0.09 -17.34 0.41
C LEU A 211 -1.15 -17.15 -0.69
N MET A 212 -2.01 -16.15 -0.55
CA MET A 212 -3.02 -15.79 -1.56
C MET A 212 -2.37 -15.36 -2.88
N ALA A 213 -1.33 -14.53 -2.82
CA ALA A 213 -0.60 -14.09 -4.00
C ALA A 213 0.10 -15.27 -4.72
N ARG A 214 0.73 -16.16 -3.96
CA ARG A 214 1.37 -17.36 -4.51
C ARG A 214 0.38 -18.32 -5.15
N ASN A 215 -0.79 -18.49 -4.55
CA ASN A 215 -1.86 -19.28 -5.15
C ASN A 215 -2.32 -18.72 -6.51
N GLN A 216 -2.19 -17.40 -6.69
CA GLN A 216 -2.40 -16.70 -7.97
C GLN A 216 -1.15 -16.65 -8.85
N GLN A 217 -0.14 -17.50 -8.57
CA GLN A 217 1.12 -17.60 -9.31
C GLN A 217 2.02 -16.37 -9.25
N ALA A 218 1.79 -15.44 -8.32
CA ALA A 218 2.73 -14.36 -8.05
C ALA A 218 3.90 -14.90 -7.19
N PRO A 219 5.17 -14.83 -7.66
CA PRO A 219 6.29 -15.48 -7.01
C PRO A 219 6.82 -14.65 -5.82
N ILE A 220 5.96 -14.35 -4.86
CA ILE A 220 6.29 -13.57 -3.66
C ILE A 220 6.89 -14.48 -2.59
N VAL A 221 7.96 -14.02 -1.94
CA VAL A 221 8.63 -14.70 -0.83
C VAL A 221 8.78 -13.76 0.36
N ALA A 222 8.40 -14.22 1.54
CA ALA A 222 8.61 -13.52 2.81
C ALA A 222 10.04 -13.74 3.31
N LEU A 223 10.69 -12.67 3.77
CA LEU A 223 12.10 -12.66 4.18
C LEU A 223 12.27 -12.48 5.69
N MET A 224 11.30 -11.82 6.36
CA MET A 224 11.23 -11.67 7.81
C MET A 224 9.81 -11.27 8.25
N ALA A 225 9.46 -11.58 9.49
CA ALA A 225 8.19 -11.24 10.13
C ALA A 225 8.43 -10.45 11.43
N PRO A 226 8.30 -9.12 11.44
CA PRO A 226 8.50 -8.34 12.66
C PRO A 226 7.35 -8.50 13.65
N ILE A 227 6.12 -8.58 13.18
CA ILE A 227 4.93 -8.74 14.03
C ILE A 227 4.58 -10.22 14.08
N GLN A 228 4.87 -10.82 15.23
CA GLN A 228 4.75 -12.24 15.47
C GLN A 228 3.30 -12.66 15.72
N ASN A 229 2.54 -11.87 16.48
CA ASN A 229 1.11 -12.13 16.71
C ASN A 229 0.25 -11.19 15.89
N GLY A 230 -0.74 -11.74 15.18
CA GLY A 230 -1.62 -10.97 14.29
C GLY A 230 -2.37 -9.88 15.04
N PRO A 231 -2.26 -8.62 14.61
CA PRO A 231 -2.89 -7.48 15.30
C PRO A 231 -4.39 -7.36 15.04
N ARG A 232 -4.94 -8.18 14.17
CA ARG A 232 -6.34 -8.06 13.73
C ARG A 232 -7.30 -8.40 14.86
N CYS A 233 -8.29 -7.51 15.05
CA CYS A 233 -9.35 -7.70 16.01
C CYS A 233 -10.71 -7.30 15.42
N ILE A 234 -11.78 -7.75 16.07
CA ILE A 234 -13.11 -7.15 15.95
C ILE A 234 -13.31 -6.29 17.18
N MET A 235 -13.59 -5.01 16.95
CA MET A 235 -13.88 -4.05 18.01
C MET A 235 -15.37 -3.96 18.24
N VAL A 236 -15.76 -3.93 19.50
CA VAL A 236 -17.12 -3.63 19.97
C VAL A 236 -17.04 -2.56 21.04
N ARG A 237 -18.10 -1.77 21.22
CA ARG A 237 -18.12 -0.81 22.32
C ARG A 237 -18.06 -1.51 23.67
N ALA A 238 -17.34 -0.94 24.61
CA ALA A 238 -17.24 -1.49 25.96
C ALA A 238 -18.60 -1.57 26.68
N ASP A 239 -19.55 -0.68 26.35
CA ASP A 239 -20.92 -0.66 26.88
C ASP A 239 -21.92 -1.54 26.09
N SER A 240 -21.48 -2.26 25.04
CA SER A 240 -22.34 -3.17 24.28
C SER A 240 -22.72 -4.46 25.05
N GLY A 241 -21.96 -4.81 26.08
CA GLY A 241 -22.08 -6.08 26.78
C GLY A 241 -21.35 -7.25 26.10
N ILE A 242 -20.88 -7.10 24.85
CA ILE A 242 -20.17 -8.14 24.09
C ILE A 242 -18.71 -8.23 24.60
N ARG A 243 -18.27 -9.45 24.93
CA ARG A 243 -16.91 -9.75 25.43
C ARG A 243 -16.22 -10.88 24.71
N THR A 244 -16.98 -11.70 23.97
CA THR A 244 -16.46 -12.85 23.21
C THR A 244 -17.00 -12.84 21.79
N PHE A 245 -16.40 -13.65 20.93
CA PHE A 245 -16.88 -13.78 19.53
C PHE A 245 -18.26 -14.43 19.47
N GLU A 246 -18.60 -15.34 20.39
CA GLU A 246 -19.90 -16.04 20.46
C GLU A 246 -21.05 -15.07 20.78
N GLU A 247 -20.74 -13.95 21.43
CA GLU A 247 -21.71 -12.90 21.76
C GLU A 247 -21.94 -11.90 20.63
N LEU A 248 -21.22 -12.01 19.50
CA LEU A 248 -21.46 -11.21 18.31
C LEU A 248 -22.81 -11.58 17.67
N LYS A 249 -23.90 -11.02 18.19
CA LYS A 249 -25.27 -11.30 17.73
C LYS A 249 -26.04 -10.01 17.54
N ASN A 250 -26.94 -10.00 16.54
CA ASN A 250 -27.87 -8.90 16.29
C ASN A 250 -27.20 -7.53 16.11
N ILE A 251 -26.03 -7.50 15.50
CA ILE A 251 -25.23 -6.29 15.26
C ILE A 251 -24.92 -6.10 13.78
N THR A 252 -24.47 -4.90 13.44
CA THR A 252 -23.84 -4.62 12.14
C THR A 252 -22.32 -4.59 12.30
N LEU A 253 -21.63 -5.52 11.62
CA LEU A 253 -20.18 -5.64 11.64
C LEU A 253 -19.59 -5.03 10.35
N GLN A 254 -18.84 -3.95 10.50
CA GLN A 254 -18.05 -3.38 9.42
C GLN A 254 -16.77 -4.20 9.20
N ILE A 255 -16.66 -4.83 8.05
CA ILE A 255 -15.60 -5.77 7.75
C ILE A 255 -15.30 -5.79 6.25
N ASP A 256 -14.06 -6.09 5.88
CA ASP A 256 -13.68 -6.39 4.49
C ASP A 256 -14.00 -7.87 4.21
N GLU A 257 -15.13 -8.12 3.56
CA GLU A 257 -15.65 -9.46 3.30
C GLU A 257 -14.74 -10.32 2.40
N GLY A 258 -13.84 -9.70 1.64
CA GLY A 258 -12.88 -10.38 0.78
C GLY A 258 -11.70 -11.02 1.55
N ARG A 259 -11.57 -10.76 2.84
CA ARG A 259 -10.44 -11.21 3.65
C ARG A 259 -10.67 -12.62 4.24
N PRO A 260 -9.61 -13.46 4.34
CA PRO A 260 -9.73 -14.85 4.80
C PRO A 260 -10.33 -15.03 6.20
N TYR A 261 -10.16 -14.05 7.09
CA TYR A 261 -10.71 -14.14 8.45
C TYR A 261 -12.25 -14.09 8.49
N VAL A 262 -12.92 -13.61 7.44
CA VAL A 262 -14.40 -13.63 7.38
C VAL A 262 -14.94 -15.06 7.21
N PRO A 263 -14.53 -15.84 6.18
CA PRO A 263 -14.92 -17.23 6.11
C PRO A 263 -14.37 -18.05 7.29
N PHE A 264 -13.25 -17.67 7.91
CA PHE A 264 -12.77 -18.31 9.14
C PHE A 264 -13.77 -18.13 10.29
N LEU A 265 -14.24 -16.93 10.57
CA LEU A 265 -15.27 -16.68 11.59
C LEU A 265 -16.56 -17.46 11.31
N LYS A 266 -16.99 -17.50 10.04
CA LYS A 266 -18.17 -18.29 9.61
C LYS A 266 -17.97 -19.79 9.84
N SER A 267 -16.80 -20.34 9.50
CA SER A 267 -16.49 -21.77 9.69
C SER A 267 -16.46 -22.20 11.15
N LYS A 268 -16.16 -21.26 12.06
CA LYS A 268 -16.23 -21.47 13.51
C LYS A 268 -17.63 -21.25 14.10
N GLY A 269 -18.63 -20.88 13.29
CA GLY A 269 -19.98 -20.55 13.77
C GLY A 269 -20.07 -19.23 14.56
N LEU A 270 -19.05 -18.37 14.44
CA LEU A 270 -18.95 -17.09 15.16
C LEU A 270 -19.62 -15.92 14.43
N LEU A 271 -19.97 -16.11 13.16
CA LEU A 271 -20.80 -15.19 12.39
C LEU A 271 -22.00 -15.97 11.81
N ASP A 272 -23.18 -15.73 12.37
CA ASP A 272 -24.44 -16.26 11.87
C ASP A 272 -25.30 -15.16 11.19
N ASP A 273 -26.49 -15.51 10.74
CA ASP A 273 -27.39 -14.61 10.03
C ASP A 273 -27.88 -13.41 10.85
N SER A 274 -27.69 -13.41 12.17
CA SER A 274 -28.00 -12.28 13.03
C SER A 274 -26.99 -11.12 12.93
N VAL A 275 -25.79 -11.41 12.39
CA VAL A 275 -24.73 -10.42 12.16
C VAL A 275 -24.81 -9.91 10.72
N LYS A 276 -25.18 -8.64 10.57
CA LYS A 276 -25.20 -7.97 9.27
C LYS A 276 -23.80 -7.49 8.91
N LEU A 277 -23.22 -7.98 7.81
CA LEU A 277 -21.95 -7.50 7.33
C LEU A 277 -22.13 -6.20 6.56
N ALA A 278 -21.20 -5.27 6.75
CA ALA A 278 -21.16 -3.98 6.04
C ALA A 278 -19.69 -3.65 5.66
N PRO A 279 -19.47 -2.95 4.53
CA PRO A 279 -18.12 -2.59 4.11
C PRO A 279 -17.38 -1.74 5.15
N TYR A 280 -16.11 -2.05 5.37
CA TYR A 280 -15.22 -1.25 6.21
C TYR A 280 -14.50 -0.17 5.38
N PHE A 281 -14.58 1.08 5.83
CA PHE A 281 -14.02 2.24 5.12
C PHE A 281 -12.81 2.88 5.81
N GLY A 282 -12.18 2.18 6.77
CA GLY A 282 -11.04 2.72 7.52
C GLY A 282 -11.48 3.82 8.51
N SER A 283 -12.65 3.64 9.15
CA SER A 283 -13.21 4.62 10.09
C SER A 283 -13.91 3.91 11.24
N VAL A 284 -13.81 4.49 12.43
CA VAL A 284 -14.51 4.03 13.66
C VAL A 284 -15.86 4.73 13.86
N ALA A 285 -16.30 5.57 12.95
CA ALA A 285 -17.49 6.43 13.12
C ALA A 285 -18.77 5.65 13.45
N GLN A 286 -18.94 4.45 12.89
CA GLN A 286 -20.16 3.66 13.19
C GLN A 286 -20.13 3.04 14.58
N ILE A 287 -18.96 2.55 15.05
CA ILE A 287 -18.82 2.11 16.45
C ILE A 287 -19.15 3.27 17.40
N VAL A 288 -18.66 4.48 17.07
CA VAL A 288 -18.96 5.69 17.85
C VAL A 288 -20.47 5.98 17.86
N ALA A 289 -21.18 5.74 16.76
CA ALA A 289 -22.60 6.01 16.64
C ALA A 289 -23.50 5.15 17.55
N GLY A 290 -23.08 3.94 17.97
CA GLY A 290 -23.87 3.15 18.88
C GLY A 290 -23.37 1.71 19.16
N PRO A 291 -23.90 1.08 20.22
CA PRO A 291 -23.45 -0.26 20.65
C PRO A 291 -23.92 -1.40 19.74
N GLY A 292 -24.83 -1.14 18.79
CA GLY A 292 -25.26 -2.11 17.78
C GLY A 292 -24.30 -2.29 16.60
N PHE A 293 -23.11 -1.67 16.68
CA PHE A 293 -22.08 -1.76 15.64
C PHE A 293 -20.80 -2.38 16.18
N ALA A 294 -20.16 -3.16 15.33
CA ALA A 294 -18.79 -3.66 15.49
C ALA A 294 -17.98 -3.29 14.24
N ALA A 295 -16.67 -3.28 14.35
CA ALA A 295 -15.80 -3.07 13.20
C ALA A 295 -14.52 -3.89 13.34
N GLN A 296 -13.97 -4.30 12.18
CA GLN A 296 -12.59 -4.77 12.16
C GLN A 296 -11.63 -3.64 12.52
N GLY A 297 -10.47 -4.01 13.03
CA GLY A 297 -9.38 -3.07 13.27
C GLY A 297 -8.06 -3.81 13.51
N TYR A 298 -7.02 -3.03 13.70
CA TYR A 298 -5.75 -3.47 14.25
C TYR A 298 -5.59 -2.94 15.66
N SER A 299 -5.23 -3.79 16.59
CA SER A 299 -5.15 -3.48 18.02
C SER A 299 -4.25 -2.29 18.36
N PHE A 300 -3.33 -1.94 17.48
CA PHE A 300 -2.41 -0.82 17.62
C PHE A 300 -2.90 0.50 16.98
N SER A 301 -4.06 0.55 16.34
CA SER A 301 -4.54 1.72 15.58
C SER A 301 -5.97 2.11 15.95
N GLU A 302 -6.98 1.42 15.44
CA GLU A 302 -8.39 1.81 15.55
C GLU A 302 -8.95 1.90 16.98
N PRO A 303 -8.52 1.10 17.97
CA PRO A 303 -8.98 1.29 19.35
C PRO A 303 -8.64 2.66 19.91
N PHE A 304 -7.47 3.21 19.55
CA PHE A 304 -7.09 4.56 19.93
C PHE A 304 -7.95 5.61 19.22
N MET A 305 -8.22 5.43 17.94
CA MET A 305 -9.12 6.33 17.17
C MET A 305 -10.52 6.40 17.77
N ALA A 306 -11.05 5.29 18.29
CA ALA A 306 -12.33 5.26 18.99
C ALA A 306 -12.25 6.02 20.33
N LYS A 307 -11.15 5.84 21.08
CA LYS A 307 -10.89 6.52 22.33
C LYS A 307 -10.77 8.04 22.17
N GLU A 308 -10.11 8.53 21.11
CA GLU A 308 -10.04 9.96 20.78
C GLU A 308 -11.45 10.56 20.55
N GLN A 309 -12.42 9.73 20.14
CA GLN A 309 -13.82 10.12 19.99
C GLN A 309 -14.67 9.85 21.25
N GLY A 310 -14.02 9.58 22.38
CA GLY A 310 -14.67 9.38 23.68
C GLY A 310 -15.32 8.01 23.86
N ILE A 311 -14.97 7.02 23.03
CA ILE A 311 -15.56 5.67 23.07
C ILE A 311 -14.50 4.64 23.45
N GLU A 312 -14.73 3.96 24.57
CA GLU A 312 -13.95 2.78 24.95
C GLU A 312 -14.47 1.56 24.18
N VAL A 313 -13.53 0.75 23.68
CA VAL A 313 -13.82 -0.48 22.93
C VAL A 313 -13.22 -1.70 23.61
N HIS A 314 -13.91 -2.82 23.47
CA HIS A 314 -13.36 -4.15 23.72
C HIS A 314 -12.87 -4.75 22.41
N GLN A 315 -11.69 -5.38 22.44
CA GLN A 315 -11.04 -5.96 21.28
C GLN A 315 -11.13 -7.49 21.35
N LEU A 316 -11.77 -8.10 20.37
CA LEU A 316 -11.82 -9.55 20.20
C LEU A 316 -10.70 -9.92 19.22
N MET A 317 -9.59 -10.44 19.75
CA MET A 317 -8.40 -10.73 18.93
C MET A 317 -8.60 -11.98 18.08
N MET A 318 -8.33 -11.90 16.78
CA MET A 318 -8.42 -13.04 15.88
C MET A 318 -7.39 -14.14 16.21
N SER A 319 -6.25 -13.74 16.76
CA SER A 319 -5.21 -14.65 17.26
C SER A 319 -5.71 -15.60 18.36
N ASP A 320 -6.60 -15.11 19.24
CA ASP A 320 -7.11 -15.88 20.39
C ASP A 320 -8.00 -17.07 19.96
N ILE A 321 -8.61 -16.97 18.78
CA ILE A 321 -9.45 -18.04 18.21
C ILE A 321 -8.74 -18.84 17.11
N GLY A 322 -7.42 -18.64 16.94
CA GLY A 322 -6.55 -19.44 16.08
C GLY A 322 -6.33 -18.87 14.68
N TYR A 323 -6.81 -17.67 14.34
CA TYR A 323 -6.41 -16.98 13.10
C TYR A 323 -5.29 -16.00 13.39
N ASN A 324 -4.04 -16.48 13.31
CA ASN A 324 -2.87 -15.73 13.74
C ASN A 324 -1.77 -15.69 12.66
N PRO A 325 -1.99 -15.03 11.50
CA PRO A 325 -0.95 -14.82 10.52
C PRO A 325 0.11 -13.85 11.04
N TYR A 326 1.38 -14.03 10.64
CA TYR A 326 2.38 -12.99 10.78
C TYR A 326 1.94 -11.73 10.05
N ALA A 327 2.28 -10.56 10.58
CA ALA A 327 1.90 -9.28 9.96
C ALA A 327 3.11 -8.41 9.63
N SER A 328 2.91 -7.49 8.68
CA SER A 328 3.91 -6.50 8.21
C SER A 328 5.24 -7.12 7.78
N LEU A 329 5.18 -8.28 7.11
CA LEU A 329 6.38 -8.97 6.64
C LEU A 329 7.13 -8.15 5.59
N LEU A 330 8.46 -8.22 5.63
CA LEU A 330 9.28 -7.84 4.48
C LEU A 330 9.19 -8.94 3.42
N VAL A 331 8.78 -8.58 2.23
CA VAL A 331 8.65 -9.50 1.10
C VAL A 331 9.38 -8.99 -0.14
N SER A 332 9.69 -9.91 -1.05
CA SER A 332 10.23 -9.62 -2.39
C SER A 332 9.75 -10.67 -3.40
N THR A 333 10.23 -10.62 -4.64
CA THR A 333 10.03 -11.70 -5.60
C THR A 333 11.15 -12.75 -5.52
N GLU A 334 10.83 -14.02 -5.82
CA GLU A 334 11.83 -15.09 -5.85
C GLU A 334 13.01 -14.78 -6.78
N SER A 335 12.73 -14.20 -7.96
CA SER A 335 13.77 -13.82 -8.92
C SER A 335 14.71 -12.76 -8.34
N TYR A 336 14.15 -11.70 -7.74
CA TYR A 336 14.97 -10.65 -7.15
C TYR A 336 15.87 -11.19 -6.03
N VAL A 337 15.29 -12.00 -5.13
CA VAL A 337 16.04 -12.61 -4.01
C VAL A 337 17.16 -13.53 -4.50
N LYS A 338 16.92 -14.29 -5.55
CA LYS A 338 17.91 -15.18 -6.17
C LYS A 338 19.05 -14.39 -6.82
N ASP A 339 18.70 -13.37 -7.60
CA ASP A 339 19.66 -12.60 -8.40
C ASP A 339 20.42 -11.56 -7.57
N HIS A 340 19.86 -11.15 -6.41
CA HIS A 340 20.38 -10.13 -5.51
C HIS A 340 20.41 -10.61 -4.05
N ALA A 341 20.95 -11.80 -3.79
CA ALA A 341 20.97 -12.41 -2.47
C ALA A 341 21.72 -11.58 -1.42
N ASP A 342 22.79 -10.89 -1.82
CA ASP A 342 23.56 -9.99 -0.94
C ASP A 342 22.75 -8.75 -0.54
N ILE A 343 21.97 -8.17 -1.46
CA ILE A 343 21.09 -7.02 -1.19
C ILE A 343 19.97 -7.47 -0.25
N SER A 344 19.36 -8.63 -0.51
CA SER A 344 18.31 -9.20 0.32
C SER A 344 18.80 -9.46 1.75
N GLN A 345 20.01 -10.00 1.92
CA GLN A 345 20.60 -10.21 3.25
C GLN A 345 20.82 -8.89 3.99
N ARG A 346 21.37 -7.87 3.32
CA ARG A 346 21.61 -6.55 3.90
C ARG A 346 20.29 -5.89 4.28
N MET A 347 19.26 -6.01 3.45
CA MET A 347 17.93 -5.46 3.70
C MET A 347 17.27 -6.11 4.91
N VAL A 348 17.29 -7.45 5.03
CA VAL A 348 16.74 -8.16 6.19
C VAL A 348 17.46 -7.74 7.48
N LYS A 349 18.80 -7.71 7.50
CA LYS A 349 19.58 -7.30 8.68
C LYS A 349 19.24 -5.86 9.10
N ALA A 350 19.16 -4.94 8.13
CA ALA A 350 18.81 -3.55 8.41
C ALA A 350 17.39 -3.41 8.96
N CYS A 351 16.44 -4.18 8.41
CA CYS A 351 15.05 -4.15 8.90
C CYS A 351 14.92 -4.73 10.31
N VAL A 352 15.60 -5.84 10.63
CA VAL A 352 15.61 -6.40 11.99
C VAL A 352 16.16 -5.38 12.99
N GLU A 353 17.32 -4.78 12.72
CA GLU A 353 17.92 -3.75 13.57
C GLU A 353 17.00 -2.51 13.67
N GLY A 354 16.38 -2.12 12.56
CA GLY A 354 15.41 -1.02 12.53
C GLY A 354 14.18 -1.27 13.40
N TRP A 355 13.64 -2.48 13.40
CA TRP A 355 12.54 -2.85 14.26
C TRP A 355 12.92 -2.87 15.75
N GLN A 356 14.10 -3.41 16.09
CA GLN A 356 14.62 -3.37 17.46
C GLN A 356 14.81 -1.91 17.92
N LYS A 357 15.35 -1.05 17.07
CA LYS A 357 15.50 0.38 17.33
C LYS A 357 14.15 1.08 17.55
N TYR A 358 13.17 0.83 16.66
CA TYR A 358 11.85 1.45 16.78
C TYR A 358 11.13 1.11 18.07
N LEU A 359 11.12 -0.19 18.44
CA LEU A 359 10.42 -0.65 19.64
C LEU A 359 11.09 -0.19 20.94
N SER A 360 12.39 0.15 20.89
CA SER A 360 13.12 0.68 22.05
C SER A 360 13.15 2.21 22.13
N ASP A 361 13.19 2.90 20.99
CA ASP A 361 13.30 4.36 20.90
C ASP A 361 12.56 4.89 19.66
N PRO A 362 11.23 5.08 19.75
CA PRO A 362 10.41 5.42 18.60
C PRO A 362 10.34 6.91 18.25
N GLN A 363 10.78 7.82 19.13
CA GLN A 363 10.39 9.24 19.10
C GLN A 363 10.79 9.93 17.79
N GLU A 364 12.05 9.83 17.38
CA GLU A 364 12.54 10.46 16.14
C GLU A 364 11.86 9.83 14.91
N THR A 365 11.69 8.51 14.92
CA THR A 365 10.99 7.76 13.87
C THR A 365 9.54 8.18 13.75
N ASN A 366 8.83 8.31 14.87
CA ASN A 366 7.43 8.73 14.90
C ASN A 366 7.24 10.13 14.30
N ALA A 367 8.18 11.06 14.50
CA ALA A 367 8.13 12.38 13.88
C ALA A 367 8.16 12.30 12.34
N VAL A 368 8.97 11.37 11.78
CA VAL A 368 9.05 11.15 10.32
C VAL A 368 7.80 10.44 9.79
N ILE A 369 7.29 9.43 10.50
CA ILE A 369 6.03 8.75 10.13
C ILE A 369 4.87 9.74 10.12
N LEU A 370 4.76 10.58 11.14
CA LEU A 370 3.73 11.62 11.23
C LEU A 370 3.81 12.62 10.07
N ALA A 371 5.01 13.04 9.69
CA ALA A 371 5.21 13.91 8.54
C ALA A 371 4.85 13.23 7.20
N ALA A 372 5.05 11.92 7.08
CA ALA A 372 4.74 11.13 5.89
C ALA A 372 3.24 10.78 5.79
N ASN A 373 2.55 10.57 6.92
CA ASN A 373 1.12 10.28 6.94
C ASN A 373 0.30 11.54 6.61
N LYS A 374 -0.65 11.41 5.65
CA LYS A 374 -1.54 12.50 5.22
C LYS A 374 -3.02 12.20 5.56
N GLN A 375 -3.27 11.26 6.47
CA GLN A 375 -4.60 10.79 6.83
C GLN A 375 -5.06 11.24 8.23
N GLY A 376 -4.37 12.22 8.83
CA GLY A 376 -4.74 12.78 10.13
C GLY A 376 -4.25 11.95 11.34
N LEU A 377 -3.22 11.12 11.15
CA LEU A 377 -2.57 10.41 12.25
C LEU A 377 -2.01 11.41 13.27
N THR A 378 -2.23 11.15 14.57
CA THR A 378 -1.75 11.99 15.66
C THR A 378 -0.48 11.42 16.30
N LYS A 379 0.25 12.25 17.04
CA LYS A 379 1.43 11.80 17.80
C LYS A 379 1.03 10.79 18.86
N GLU A 380 -0.07 11.04 19.55
CA GLU A 380 -0.63 10.19 20.59
C GLU A 380 -1.06 8.83 20.04
N ALA A 381 -1.61 8.79 18.82
CA ALA A 381 -1.94 7.54 18.13
C ALA A 381 -0.69 6.70 17.81
N LEU A 382 0.40 7.35 17.38
CA LEU A 382 1.68 6.65 17.16
C LEU A 382 2.29 6.12 18.48
N GLU A 383 2.26 6.91 19.54
CA GLU A 383 2.76 6.49 20.86
C GLU A 383 1.96 5.27 21.39
N TYR A 384 0.64 5.33 21.30
CA TYR A 384 -0.22 4.18 21.59
C TYR A 384 0.13 2.98 20.72
N GLY A 385 0.29 3.19 19.41
CA GLY A 385 0.59 2.14 18.45
C GLY A 385 1.89 1.40 18.76
N VAL A 386 2.95 2.11 19.16
CA VAL A 386 4.22 1.49 19.57
C VAL A 386 4.03 0.59 20.80
N GLU A 387 3.35 1.09 21.82
CA GLU A 387 3.14 0.29 23.04
C GLU A 387 2.28 -0.95 22.76
N ALA A 388 1.26 -0.82 21.93
CA ALA A 388 0.41 -1.93 21.53
C ALA A 388 1.13 -2.95 20.61
N LEU A 389 2.15 -2.52 19.86
CA LEU A 389 2.95 -3.41 19.01
C LEU A 389 3.95 -4.27 19.79
N LYS A 390 4.49 -3.77 20.90
CA LYS A 390 5.51 -4.48 21.68
C LYS A 390 5.12 -5.94 21.96
N PRO A 391 3.98 -6.24 22.62
CA PRO A 391 3.58 -7.62 22.91
C PRO A 391 3.23 -8.45 21.66
N LEU A 392 3.02 -7.80 20.50
CA LEU A 392 2.79 -8.49 19.23
C LEU A 392 4.08 -8.87 18.53
N CYS A 393 5.17 -8.14 18.79
CA CYS A 393 6.46 -8.34 18.14
C CYS A 393 7.38 -9.29 18.89
N TYR A 394 7.30 -9.30 20.23
CA TYR A 394 8.17 -10.12 21.08
C TYR A 394 7.52 -10.43 22.42
N GLU A 395 8.02 -11.46 23.11
CA GLU A 395 7.59 -11.86 24.43
C GLU A 395 8.77 -11.73 25.44
N ASN A 396 8.48 -11.52 26.72
CA ASN A 396 9.47 -11.47 27.81
C ASN A 396 10.64 -10.50 27.56
N ASN A 397 10.42 -9.41 26.82
CA ASN A 397 11.45 -8.45 26.39
C ASN A 397 12.56 -9.06 25.51
N ASP A 398 12.34 -10.23 24.93
CA ASP A 398 13.28 -10.86 24.01
C ASP A 398 13.04 -10.44 22.57
N MET A 399 13.79 -9.43 22.13
CA MET A 399 13.75 -8.92 20.75
C MET A 399 14.57 -9.77 19.76
N SER A 400 15.21 -10.86 20.20
CA SER A 400 16.01 -11.73 19.30
C SER A 400 15.18 -12.45 18.27
N LEU A 401 13.88 -12.66 18.56
CA LEU A 401 12.93 -13.32 17.66
C LEU A 401 12.30 -12.39 16.63
N ILE A 402 12.61 -11.08 16.66
CA ILE A 402 12.10 -10.15 15.65
C ILE A 402 12.61 -10.58 14.27
N GLY A 403 11.66 -10.84 13.38
CA GLY A 403 11.93 -11.32 12.02
C GLY A 403 11.78 -12.84 11.87
N ALA A 404 11.78 -13.60 12.95
CA ALA A 404 11.71 -15.06 12.90
C ALA A 404 10.42 -15.57 12.23
N MET A 405 10.53 -16.70 11.52
CA MET A 405 9.41 -17.40 10.89
C MET A 405 9.58 -18.89 11.04
N SER A 406 8.52 -19.63 11.33
CA SER A 406 8.55 -21.10 11.43
C SER A 406 7.76 -21.77 10.31
N ALA A 407 8.28 -22.87 9.79
CA ALA A 407 7.61 -23.67 8.76
C ALA A 407 6.27 -24.21 9.25
N GLU A 408 6.17 -24.52 10.54
CA GLU A 408 4.95 -25.02 11.15
C GLU A 408 3.81 -23.98 11.04
N ARG A 409 4.03 -22.72 11.44
CA ARG A 409 3.02 -21.67 11.35
C ARG A 409 2.61 -21.36 9.90
N TRP A 410 3.56 -21.38 8.96
CA TRP A 410 3.24 -21.23 7.53
C TRP A 410 2.36 -22.37 7.04
N THR A 411 2.67 -23.62 7.44
CA THR A 411 1.87 -24.80 7.07
C THR A 411 0.48 -24.76 7.68
N GLN A 412 0.35 -24.37 8.95
CA GLN A 412 -0.94 -24.24 9.64
C GLN A 412 -1.81 -23.14 8.99
N LEU A 413 -1.22 -22.00 8.65
CA LEU A 413 -1.94 -20.93 7.95
C LEU A 413 -2.38 -21.37 6.57
N ALA A 414 -1.51 -22.03 5.80
CA ALA A 414 -1.84 -22.56 4.50
C ALA A 414 -2.99 -23.57 4.58
N GLN A 415 -2.95 -24.52 5.53
CA GLN A 415 -4.02 -25.49 5.75
C GLN A 415 -5.33 -24.77 6.09
N THR A 416 -5.30 -23.77 6.95
CA THR A 416 -6.48 -22.95 7.27
C THR A 416 -7.08 -22.34 5.99
N LEU A 417 -6.27 -21.75 5.12
CA LEU A 417 -6.76 -21.14 3.87
C LEU A 417 -7.30 -22.17 2.88
N VAL A 418 -6.73 -23.39 2.85
CA VAL A 418 -7.25 -24.52 2.05
C VAL A 418 -8.62 -24.98 2.58
N ASP A 419 -8.75 -25.17 3.88
CA ASP A 419 -10.01 -25.60 4.52
C ASP A 419 -11.13 -24.58 4.29
N LEU A 420 -10.77 -23.29 4.24
CA LEU A 420 -11.67 -22.20 3.91
C LEU A 420 -11.95 -22.05 2.39
N LYS A 421 -11.33 -22.89 1.55
CA LYS A 421 -11.43 -22.83 0.08
C LYS A 421 -10.98 -21.48 -0.50
N MET A 422 -10.09 -20.79 0.19
CA MET A 422 -9.51 -19.53 -0.27
C MET A 422 -8.34 -19.75 -1.23
N ILE A 423 -7.66 -20.88 -1.10
CA ILE A 423 -6.55 -21.28 -1.96
C ILE A 423 -6.72 -22.75 -2.40
N ASP A 424 -6.19 -23.05 -3.58
CA ASP A 424 -6.09 -24.41 -4.10
C ASP A 424 -4.72 -25.00 -3.72
N PRO A 425 -4.64 -26.09 -2.95
CA PRO A 425 -3.38 -26.70 -2.55
C PRO A 425 -2.53 -27.14 -3.75
N ALA A 426 -3.14 -27.45 -4.91
CA ALA A 426 -2.42 -27.83 -6.12
C ALA A 426 -1.57 -26.68 -6.69
N ASN A 427 -1.93 -25.44 -6.38
CA ASN A 427 -1.25 -24.23 -6.86
C ASN A 427 -0.29 -23.61 -5.82
N LEU A 428 -0.08 -24.26 -4.67
CA LEU A 428 0.68 -23.70 -3.57
C LEU A 428 1.89 -24.56 -3.18
N ASN A 429 3.06 -23.92 -3.16
CA ASN A 429 4.29 -24.45 -2.56
C ASN A 429 4.59 -23.65 -1.28
N VAL A 430 4.15 -24.15 -0.12
CA VAL A 430 4.33 -23.47 1.16
C VAL A 430 5.80 -23.22 1.50
N PRO A 431 6.73 -24.19 1.36
CA PRO A 431 8.15 -23.96 1.59
C PRO A 431 8.75 -22.81 0.77
N ALA A 432 8.23 -22.55 -0.42
CA ALA A 432 8.70 -21.43 -1.25
C ALA A 432 8.06 -20.07 -0.85
N SER A 433 7.10 -20.05 0.08
CA SER A 433 6.42 -18.81 0.49
C SER A 433 7.26 -17.94 1.42
N PHE A 434 8.30 -18.50 2.03
CA PHE A 434 9.15 -17.78 2.98
C PHE A 434 10.60 -18.31 2.94
N SER A 435 11.55 -17.48 3.41
CA SER A 435 12.95 -17.86 3.57
C SER A 435 13.53 -17.24 4.83
N SER A 436 14.02 -18.06 5.74
CA SER A 436 14.72 -17.62 6.94
C SER A 436 16.23 -17.57 6.78
N GLN A 437 16.77 -17.83 5.57
CA GLN A 437 18.22 -17.94 5.33
C GLN A 437 19.01 -16.66 5.62
N TYR A 438 18.34 -15.51 5.65
CA TYR A 438 18.97 -14.20 5.87
C TYR A 438 18.87 -13.71 7.32
N LEU A 439 18.13 -14.42 8.15
CA LEU A 439 18.03 -14.16 9.59
C LEU A 439 19.24 -14.77 10.31
N ALA A 440 19.63 -14.21 11.43
CA ALA A 440 20.57 -14.88 12.31
C ALA A 440 20.01 -16.24 12.74
N PRO A 441 20.84 -17.29 12.89
CA PRO A 441 20.37 -18.53 13.49
C PRO A 441 19.69 -18.21 14.85
N SER A 442 18.51 -18.74 15.08
CA SER A 442 17.90 -18.69 16.40
C SER A 442 18.85 -19.34 17.41
N PRO A 443 19.04 -18.73 18.59
CA PRO A 443 19.90 -19.26 19.62
C PRO A 443 19.51 -20.67 20.08
#